data_e5021c6f33abadb9f98f951506b6255b
#
_entry.id   e5021c6f33abadb9f98f951506b6255b
#
_cell.length_a   1.000
_cell.length_b   1.000
_cell.length_c   1.000
_cell.angle_alpha   90.00
_cell.angle_beta   90.00
_cell.angle_gamma   90.00
#
_symmetry.space_group_name_H-M   'P 1'
#
loop_
_entity.id
_entity.type
_entity.pdbx_description
1 polymer ?
#
loop_
_entity_poly.entity_id
_entity_poly.type
_entity_poly.pdbx_seq_one_letter_code
_entity_poly.pdbx_strand_id
1 'polypeptide(L)'
;MIRYFQHRFALSRKGAQDLAKGIAWTTVLNVGFMLPAIFTFLFLEDYLQGSATHGIWYYIAMGAAFMAVLFVIALFQYTSLYTKIYTESANRRIALAEKLRKLPLAFFGEKNLSDLTSTMMEDSTVMETVFSHSIPQLFASLVSLFLIGIGLFCYNWQLSLALFWVVPVAALAIVFSKKMLNKSFRSNYHVKREVTEHIQEGIEEIQEIKSYNGEEEFAERFDAKLHAYEKSLIRCELVVGAVLNASHIILKLGLASVIIIGAYLLSEGTIDLFTYLVFLLIGSSIYNPISEVFSNLLLLQYLDVRIDRVREMDAMPIQEGKTDYSVRNFDIIFQNVNF
;
A
#
# COMPACT_ATOMS: atom_id res chain seq x y z
N MET A 1 -3.80 -1.38 -19.30
CA MET A 1 -3.53 -1.71 -17.90
C MET A 1 -2.10 -2.24 -17.71
N ILE A 2 -1.68 -3.34 -18.34
CA ILE A 2 -0.32 -3.94 -18.19
C ILE A 2 0.79 -2.93 -18.55
N ARG A 3 0.70 -2.26 -19.72
CA ARG A 3 1.66 -1.20 -20.11
C ARG A 3 1.73 -0.04 -19.12
N TYR A 4 0.60 0.34 -18.55
CA TYR A 4 0.55 1.37 -17.52
C TYR A 4 1.32 0.93 -16.27
N PHE A 5 1.13 -0.30 -15.78
CA PHE A 5 1.84 -0.83 -14.62
C PHE A 5 3.36 -0.97 -14.87
N GLN A 6 3.76 -1.39 -16.08
CA GLN A 6 5.17 -1.42 -16.44
C GLN A 6 5.82 -0.03 -16.36
N HIS A 7 5.19 0.97 -17.00
CA HIS A 7 5.74 2.31 -17.00
C HIS A 7 5.63 3.02 -15.65
N ARG A 8 4.51 2.89 -14.98
CA ARG A 8 4.26 3.61 -13.71
C ARG A 8 5.09 3.05 -12.56
N PHE A 9 5.23 1.74 -12.49
CA PHE A 9 5.86 1.04 -11.37
C PHE A 9 7.20 0.37 -11.71
N ALA A 10 7.72 0.63 -12.89
CA ALA A 10 8.97 0.05 -13.37
C ALA A 10 9.03 -1.49 -13.22
N LEU A 11 7.92 -2.20 -13.48
CA LEU A 11 7.81 -3.65 -13.38
C LEU A 11 8.19 -4.32 -14.71
N SER A 12 8.67 -5.57 -14.64
CA SER A 12 8.79 -6.41 -15.81
C SER A 12 7.40 -6.67 -16.44
N ARG A 13 7.36 -7.11 -17.70
CA ARG A 13 6.10 -7.48 -18.35
C ARG A 13 5.37 -8.59 -17.59
N LYS A 14 6.13 -9.55 -17.06
CA LYS A 14 5.61 -10.66 -16.27
C LYS A 14 5.11 -10.16 -14.91
N GLY A 15 5.89 -9.34 -14.19
CA GLY A 15 5.50 -8.74 -12.92
C GLY A 15 4.23 -7.90 -13.03
N ALA A 16 4.08 -7.12 -14.11
CA ALA A 16 2.85 -6.34 -14.37
C ALA A 16 1.63 -7.24 -14.67
N GLN A 17 1.82 -8.39 -15.32
CA GLN A 17 0.75 -9.36 -15.54
C GLN A 17 0.34 -10.07 -14.25
N ASP A 18 1.31 -10.47 -13.43
CA ASP A 18 1.07 -11.14 -12.15
C ASP A 18 0.39 -10.18 -11.16
N LEU A 19 0.80 -8.90 -11.14
CA LEU A 19 0.12 -7.86 -10.38
C LEU A 19 -1.34 -7.68 -10.82
N ALA A 20 -1.61 -7.63 -12.14
CA ALA A 20 -2.97 -7.51 -12.65
C ALA A 20 -3.85 -8.72 -12.28
N LYS A 21 -3.30 -9.95 -12.30
CA LYS A 21 -4.00 -11.15 -11.83
C LYS A 21 -4.24 -11.09 -10.31
N GLY A 22 -3.25 -10.64 -9.55
CA GLY A 22 -3.39 -10.42 -8.12
C GLY A 22 -4.53 -9.46 -7.79
N ILE A 23 -4.60 -8.32 -8.49
CA ILE A 23 -5.71 -7.36 -8.36
C ILE A 23 -7.06 -8.01 -8.67
N ALA A 24 -7.15 -8.80 -9.73
CA ALA A 24 -8.38 -9.49 -10.10
C ALA A 24 -8.83 -10.47 -9.00
N TRP A 25 -7.93 -11.32 -8.49
CA TRP A 25 -8.26 -12.24 -7.40
C TRP A 25 -8.60 -11.51 -6.10
N THR A 26 -7.91 -10.42 -5.77
CA THR A 26 -8.24 -9.59 -4.61
C THR A 26 -9.62 -8.94 -4.77
N THR A 27 -9.98 -8.50 -5.99
CA THR A 27 -11.33 -7.97 -6.26
C THR A 27 -12.40 -9.04 -6.05
N VAL A 28 -12.17 -10.26 -6.56
CA VAL A 28 -13.09 -11.39 -6.36
C VAL A 28 -13.23 -11.71 -4.87
N LEU A 29 -12.13 -11.70 -4.13
CA LEU A 29 -12.15 -11.92 -2.68
C LEU A 29 -12.92 -10.82 -1.93
N ASN A 30 -12.69 -9.55 -2.27
CA ASN A 30 -13.39 -8.42 -1.66
C ASN A 30 -14.91 -8.47 -1.92
N VAL A 31 -15.33 -8.84 -3.12
CA VAL A 31 -16.74 -9.08 -3.44
C VAL A 31 -17.24 -10.32 -2.68
N GLY A 32 -16.43 -11.36 -2.59
CA GLY A 32 -16.72 -12.56 -1.82
C GLY A 32 -17.00 -12.28 -0.34
N PHE A 33 -16.29 -11.35 0.28
CA PHE A 33 -16.56 -10.94 1.67
C PHE A 33 -17.91 -10.25 1.88
N MET A 34 -18.63 -9.86 0.82
CA MET A 34 -20.02 -9.39 0.94
C MET A 34 -21.05 -10.55 0.95
N LEU A 35 -20.61 -11.73 0.59
CA LEU A 35 -21.49 -12.91 0.54
C LEU A 35 -22.04 -13.35 1.92
N PRO A 36 -21.33 -13.21 3.08
CA PRO A 36 -21.94 -13.43 4.37
C PRO A 36 -23.17 -12.53 4.64
N ALA A 37 -23.19 -11.32 4.09
CA ALA A 37 -24.38 -10.46 4.19
C ALA A 37 -25.55 -11.06 3.39
N ILE A 38 -25.31 -11.60 2.20
CA ILE A 38 -26.30 -12.29 1.39
C ILE A 38 -26.81 -13.56 2.09
N PHE A 39 -25.88 -14.31 2.71
CA PHE A 39 -26.23 -15.49 3.50
C PHE A 39 -27.14 -15.15 4.69
N THR A 40 -26.78 -14.11 5.45
CA THR A 40 -27.61 -13.64 6.58
C THR A 40 -28.97 -13.16 6.07
N PHE A 41 -29.00 -12.56 4.90
CA PHE A 41 -30.18 -12.15 4.20
C PHE A 41 -31.13 -13.33 3.94
N LEU A 42 -30.66 -14.36 3.26
CA LEU A 42 -31.47 -15.55 2.92
C LEU A 42 -31.98 -16.28 4.18
N PHE A 43 -31.16 -16.34 5.23
CA PHE A 43 -31.55 -16.91 6.51
C PHE A 43 -32.67 -16.12 7.19
N LEU A 44 -32.55 -14.78 7.21
CA LEU A 44 -33.55 -13.91 7.81
C LEU A 44 -34.87 -13.92 7.02
N GLU A 45 -34.80 -13.97 5.68
CA GLU A 45 -35.98 -14.05 4.83
C GLU A 45 -36.80 -15.29 5.15
N ASP A 46 -36.17 -16.46 5.16
CA ASP A 46 -36.83 -17.75 5.46
C ASP A 46 -37.42 -17.78 6.89
N TYR A 47 -36.71 -17.19 7.84
CA TYR A 47 -37.12 -17.20 9.25
C TYR A 47 -38.23 -16.19 9.56
N LEU A 48 -38.14 -14.96 9.02
CA LEU A 48 -39.13 -13.90 9.27
C LEU A 48 -40.44 -14.09 8.52
N GLN A 49 -40.41 -14.71 7.33
CA GLN A 49 -41.64 -15.01 6.58
C GLN A 49 -42.38 -16.24 7.11
N GLY A 50 -41.88 -16.88 8.15
CA GLY A 50 -42.54 -18.03 8.80
C GLY A 50 -42.62 -19.27 7.93
N SER A 51 -41.96 -19.25 6.78
CA SER A 51 -41.86 -20.34 5.82
C SER A 51 -40.58 -21.15 5.98
N ALA A 52 -40.14 -21.42 7.24
CA ALA A 52 -38.91 -22.17 7.49
C ALA A 52 -38.93 -23.51 6.71
N THR A 53 -38.67 -23.39 5.37
CA THR A 53 -38.65 -24.52 4.44
C THR A 53 -37.40 -25.38 4.62
N HIS A 54 -36.33 -24.78 5.19
CA HIS A 54 -35.06 -25.42 5.34
C HIS A 54 -34.67 -25.58 6.81
N GLY A 55 -34.19 -26.77 7.20
CA GLY A 55 -33.68 -27.04 8.53
C GLY A 55 -32.34 -26.34 8.79
N ILE A 56 -31.99 -26.14 10.08
CA ILE A 56 -30.74 -25.48 10.51
C ILE A 56 -29.49 -26.09 9.86
N TRP A 57 -29.48 -27.38 9.61
CA TRP A 57 -28.39 -28.09 8.95
C TRP A 57 -28.11 -27.64 7.53
N TYR A 58 -29.16 -27.19 6.80
CA TYR A 58 -29.02 -26.62 5.47
C TYR A 58 -28.18 -25.34 5.50
N TYR A 59 -28.47 -24.44 6.44
CA TYR A 59 -27.74 -23.19 6.59
C TYR A 59 -26.31 -23.40 7.07
N ILE A 60 -26.08 -24.39 7.95
CA ILE A 60 -24.73 -24.76 8.39
C ILE A 60 -23.92 -25.31 7.20
N ALA A 61 -24.50 -26.21 6.40
CA ALA A 61 -23.85 -26.78 5.22
C ALA A 61 -23.56 -25.71 4.16
N MET A 62 -24.51 -24.80 3.93
CA MET A 62 -24.35 -23.67 2.99
C MET A 62 -23.25 -22.72 3.46
N GLY A 63 -23.21 -22.38 4.75
CA GLY A 63 -22.15 -21.55 5.33
C GLY A 63 -20.77 -22.22 5.23
N ALA A 64 -20.70 -23.52 5.50
CA ALA A 64 -19.44 -24.27 5.37
C ALA A 64 -18.97 -24.34 3.90
N ALA A 65 -19.87 -24.60 2.97
CA ALA A 65 -19.54 -24.57 1.53
C ALA A 65 -19.04 -23.19 1.11
N PHE A 66 -19.64 -22.15 1.62
CA PHE A 66 -19.29 -20.78 1.37
C PHE A 66 -17.88 -20.45 1.88
N MET A 67 -17.59 -20.80 3.13
CA MET A 67 -16.24 -20.64 3.70
C MET A 67 -15.20 -21.42 2.91
N ALA A 68 -15.52 -22.64 2.44
CA ALA A 68 -14.61 -23.41 1.59
C ALA A 68 -14.33 -22.70 0.25
N VAL A 69 -15.34 -22.12 -0.38
CA VAL A 69 -15.16 -21.34 -1.63
C VAL A 69 -14.30 -20.10 -1.40
N LEU A 70 -14.57 -19.34 -0.33
CA LEU A 70 -13.75 -18.18 0.02
C LEU A 70 -12.30 -18.56 0.32
N PHE A 71 -12.08 -19.67 1.00
CA PHE A 71 -10.75 -20.18 1.30
C PHE A 71 -9.97 -20.53 0.01
N VAL A 72 -10.63 -21.19 -0.95
CA VAL A 72 -10.02 -21.52 -2.24
C VAL A 72 -9.67 -20.23 -3.02
N ILE A 73 -10.58 -19.25 -3.05
CA ILE A 73 -10.33 -17.93 -3.67
C ILE A 73 -9.13 -17.24 -3.00
N ALA A 74 -9.08 -17.26 -1.66
CA ALA A 74 -7.97 -16.68 -0.89
C ALA A 74 -6.63 -17.36 -1.18
N LEU A 75 -6.59 -18.68 -1.36
CA LEU A 75 -5.38 -19.41 -1.78
C LEU A 75 -4.88 -18.97 -3.16
N PHE A 76 -5.78 -18.83 -4.13
CA PHE A 76 -5.41 -18.32 -5.46
C PHE A 76 -4.95 -16.86 -5.40
N GLN A 77 -5.60 -16.02 -4.62
CA GLN A 77 -5.21 -14.64 -4.39
C GLN A 77 -3.80 -14.58 -3.77
N TYR A 78 -3.58 -15.33 -2.68
CA TYR A 78 -2.30 -15.38 -1.99
C TYR A 78 -1.15 -15.82 -2.92
N THR A 79 -1.34 -16.92 -3.63
CA THR A 79 -0.32 -17.46 -4.54
C THR A 79 -0.03 -16.49 -5.69
N SER A 80 -1.08 -15.90 -6.29
CA SER A 80 -0.93 -14.98 -7.42
C SER A 80 -0.28 -13.66 -7.03
N LEU A 81 -0.43 -13.24 -5.79
CA LEU A 81 0.04 -11.96 -5.31
C LEU A 81 1.41 -12.09 -4.62
N TYR A 82 1.45 -12.74 -3.46
CA TYR A 82 2.65 -12.77 -2.64
C TYR A 82 3.79 -13.57 -3.30
N THR A 83 3.54 -14.82 -3.67
CA THR A 83 4.59 -15.70 -4.23
C THR A 83 5.18 -15.10 -5.52
N LYS A 84 4.34 -14.55 -6.40
CA LYS A 84 4.80 -13.98 -7.68
C LYS A 84 5.53 -12.67 -7.50
N ILE A 85 5.06 -11.79 -6.63
CA ILE A 85 5.71 -10.48 -6.38
C ILE A 85 7.05 -10.67 -5.68
N TYR A 86 7.15 -11.57 -4.72
CA TYR A 86 8.43 -11.89 -4.08
C TYR A 86 9.44 -12.47 -5.05
N THR A 87 8.99 -13.31 -5.97
CA THR A 87 9.86 -13.83 -7.06
C THR A 87 10.33 -12.70 -7.99
N GLU A 88 9.44 -11.79 -8.36
CA GLU A 88 9.79 -10.60 -9.17
C GLU A 88 10.79 -9.69 -8.44
N SER A 89 10.58 -9.45 -7.14
CA SER A 89 11.49 -8.67 -6.31
C SER A 89 12.87 -9.31 -6.21
N ALA A 90 12.95 -10.63 -5.99
CA ALA A 90 14.21 -11.36 -5.97
C ALA A 90 14.95 -11.25 -7.30
N ASN A 91 14.25 -11.48 -8.42
CA ASN A 91 14.81 -11.36 -9.77
C ASN A 91 15.33 -9.95 -10.04
N ARG A 92 14.62 -8.93 -9.55
CA ARG A 92 15.02 -7.54 -9.68
C ARG A 92 16.31 -7.24 -8.91
N ARG A 93 16.43 -7.71 -7.66
CA ARG A 93 17.67 -7.57 -6.87
C ARG A 93 18.85 -8.23 -7.58
N ILE A 94 18.65 -9.41 -8.16
CA ILE A 94 19.68 -10.11 -8.94
C ILE A 94 20.04 -9.29 -10.19
N ALA A 95 19.06 -8.75 -10.92
CA ALA A 95 19.31 -7.93 -12.09
C ALA A 95 20.08 -6.63 -11.76
N LEU A 96 19.75 -5.98 -10.64
CA LEU A 96 20.47 -4.80 -10.17
C LEU A 96 21.91 -5.16 -9.76
N ALA A 97 22.13 -6.26 -9.07
CA ALA A 97 23.47 -6.74 -8.71
C ALA A 97 24.32 -7.08 -9.95
N GLU A 98 23.72 -7.76 -10.94
CA GLU A 98 24.40 -8.05 -12.22
C GLU A 98 24.72 -6.76 -12.99
N LYS A 99 23.87 -5.75 -12.91
CA LYS A 99 24.12 -4.46 -13.53
C LYS A 99 25.26 -3.72 -12.84
N LEU A 100 25.30 -3.69 -11.50
CA LEU A 100 26.40 -3.11 -10.74
C LEU A 100 27.76 -3.72 -11.14
N ARG A 101 27.79 -5.04 -11.32
CA ARG A 101 29.01 -5.75 -11.76
C ARG A 101 29.52 -5.28 -13.14
N LYS A 102 28.65 -4.70 -13.97
CA LYS A 102 28.97 -4.24 -15.34
C LYS A 102 29.18 -2.72 -15.43
N LEU A 103 29.08 -2.00 -14.33
CA LEU A 103 29.33 -0.57 -14.31
C LEU A 103 30.84 -0.26 -14.35
N PRO A 104 31.26 0.87 -14.97
CA PRO A 104 32.64 1.29 -14.98
C PRO A 104 33.16 1.63 -13.58
N LEU A 105 34.46 1.42 -13.32
CA LEU A 105 35.06 1.69 -12.00
C LEU A 105 34.92 3.15 -11.56
N ALA A 106 34.95 4.09 -12.49
CA ALA A 106 34.75 5.53 -12.20
C ALA A 106 33.40 5.79 -11.48
N PHE A 107 32.37 5.03 -11.79
CA PHE A 107 31.06 5.12 -11.14
C PHE A 107 31.14 4.92 -9.62
N PHE A 108 31.94 3.98 -9.15
CA PHE A 108 32.11 3.69 -7.71
C PHE A 108 32.92 4.77 -6.97
N GLY A 109 33.65 5.62 -7.70
CA GLY A 109 34.31 6.80 -7.14
C GLY A 109 33.38 8.01 -6.98
N GLU A 110 32.33 8.11 -7.81
CA GLU A 110 31.41 9.24 -7.81
C GLU A 110 30.16 9.00 -6.95
N LYS A 111 29.71 7.75 -6.83
CA LYS A 111 28.50 7.39 -6.06
C LYS A 111 28.86 6.74 -4.73
N ASN A 112 28.15 7.14 -3.69
CA ASN A 112 28.29 6.53 -2.38
C ASN A 112 27.77 5.08 -2.40
N LEU A 113 28.62 4.12 -2.02
CA LEU A 113 28.29 2.70 -1.95
C LEU A 113 27.10 2.42 -1.00
N SER A 114 26.98 3.22 0.06
CA SER A 114 25.85 3.15 0.99
C SER A 114 24.52 3.46 0.31
N ASP A 115 24.48 4.46 -0.57
CA ASP A 115 23.27 4.84 -1.31
C ASP A 115 22.83 3.73 -2.30
N LEU A 116 23.80 3.11 -2.97
CA LEU A 116 23.53 1.97 -3.87
C LEU A 116 23.00 0.76 -3.10
N THR A 117 23.59 0.45 -1.95
CA THR A 117 23.14 -0.66 -1.10
C THR A 117 21.73 -0.39 -0.56
N SER A 118 21.45 0.84 -0.12
CA SER A 118 20.12 1.25 0.34
C SER A 118 19.08 1.09 -0.78
N THR A 119 19.38 1.51 -2.02
CA THR A 119 18.48 1.34 -3.16
C THR A 119 18.21 -0.14 -3.47
N MET A 120 19.24 -0.98 -3.43
CA MET A 120 19.08 -2.41 -3.70
C MET A 120 18.29 -3.15 -2.61
N MET A 121 18.53 -2.83 -1.35
CA MET A 121 17.96 -3.58 -0.23
C MET A 121 16.70 -2.91 0.31
N GLU A 122 16.79 -1.67 0.76
CA GLU A 122 15.70 -0.98 1.43
C GLU A 122 14.59 -0.55 0.45
N ASP A 123 14.94 0.16 -0.64
CA ASP A 123 13.94 0.62 -1.61
C ASP A 123 13.25 -0.57 -2.28
N SER A 124 14.00 -1.63 -2.62
CA SER A 124 13.42 -2.86 -3.18
C SER A 124 12.48 -3.56 -2.19
N THR A 125 12.78 -3.58 -0.89
CA THR A 125 11.91 -4.16 0.14
C THR A 125 10.61 -3.36 0.30
N VAL A 126 10.70 -2.04 0.30
CA VAL A 126 9.51 -1.18 0.37
C VAL A 126 8.64 -1.35 -0.88
N MET A 127 9.25 -1.41 -2.07
CA MET A 127 8.53 -1.69 -3.32
C MET A 127 7.84 -3.05 -3.27
N GLU A 128 8.51 -4.08 -2.78
CA GLU A 128 7.96 -5.43 -2.59
C GLU A 128 6.72 -5.40 -1.70
N THR A 129 6.79 -4.73 -0.54
CA THR A 129 5.65 -4.60 0.38
C THR A 129 4.49 -3.84 -0.26
N VAL A 130 4.75 -2.74 -0.94
CA VAL A 130 3.71 -1.93 -1.59
C VAL A 130 3.06 -2.67 -2.75
N PHE A 131 3.82 -3.43 -3.55
CA PHE A 131 3.28 -4.22 -4.67
C PHE A 131 2.56 -5.49 -4.22
N SER A 132 2.93 -6.08 -3.08
CA SER A 132 2.25 -7.26 -2.55
C SER A 132 0.99 -6.93 -1.76
N HIS A 133 0.89 -5.76 -1.13
CA HIS A 133 -0.22 -5.40 -0.25
C HIS A 133 -1.01 -4.18 -0.74
N SER A 134 -0.35 -3.00 -0.84
CA SER A 134 -1.04 -1.72 -0.95
C SER A 134 -1.65 -1.47 -2.33
N ILE A 135 -0.90 -1.72 -3.40
CA ILE A 135 -1.38 -1.48 -4.77
C ILE A 135 -2.52 -2.45 -5.15
N PRO A 136 -2.39 -3.76 -4.94
CA PRO A 136 -3.47 -4.68 -5.25
C PRO A 136 -4.73 -4.37 -4.47
N GLN A 137 -4.62 -4.10 -3.18
CA GLN A 137 -5.76 -3.77 -2.33
C GLN A 137 -6.42 -2.46 -2.75
N LEU A 138 -5.64 -1.42 -3.07
CA LEU A 138 -6.16 -0.15 -3.57
C LEU A 138 -7.04 -0.33 -4.82
N PHE A 139 -6.49 -0.98 -5.85
CA PHE A 139 -7.22 -1.17 -7.11
C PHE A 139 -8.40 -2.12 -6.94
N ALA A 140 -8.23 -3.19 -6.18
CA ALA A 140 -9.29 -4.14 -5.90
C ALA A 140 -10.45 -3.50 -5.11
N SER A 141 -10.13 -2.70 -4.09
CA SER A 141 -11.15 -1.99 -3.31
C SER A 141 -11.91 -0.97 -4.16
N LEU A 142 -11.23 -0.22 -5.04
CA LEU A 142 -11.90 0.71 -5.95
C LEU A 142 -12.86 -0.02 -6.89
N VAL A 143 -12.42 -1.14 -7.50
CA VAL A 143 -13.27 -1.92 -8.42
C VAL A 143 -14.43 -2.57 -7.68
N SER A 144 -14.19 -3.19 -6.52
CA SER A 144 -15.24 -3.84 -5.73
C SER A 144 -16.25 -2.83 -5.21
N LEU A 145 -15.83 -1.67 -4.72
CA LEU A 145 -16.73 -0.60 -4.29
C LEU A 145 -17.60 -0.08 -5.43
N PHE A 146 -17.04 0.05 -6.63
CA PHE A 146 -17.81 0.45 -7.81
C PHE A 146 -18.87 -0.59 -8.17
N LEU A 147 -18.51 -1.88 -8.18
CA LEU A 147 -19.44 -2.97 -8.47
C LEU A 147 -20.55 -3.07 -7.42
N ILE A 148 -20.19 -3.03 -6.14
CA ILE A 148 -21.14 -3.07 -5.02
C ILE A 148 -22.03 -1.83 -5.04
N GLY A 149 -21.46 -0.66 -5.31
CA GLY A 149 -22.20 0.59 -5.44
C GLY A 149 -23.27 0.51 -6.51
N ILE A 150 -22.94 0.05 -7.72
CA ILE A 150 -23.93 -0.15 -8.79
C ILE A 150 -25.05 -1.10 -8.33
N GLY A 151 -24.70 -2.24 -7.72
CA GLY A 151 -25.69 -3.19 -7.21
C GLY A 151 -26.65 -2.56 -6.20
N LEU A 152 -26.13 -1.79 -5.24
CA LEU A 152 -26.94 -1.12 -4.24
C LEU A 152 -27.83 -0.02 -4.83
N PHE A 153 -27.31 0.79 -5.77
CA PHE A 153 -28.11 1.80 -6.45
C PHE A 153 -29.25 1.19 -7.30
N CYS A 154 -29.01 0.04 -7.92
CA CYS A 154 -30.05 -0.71 -8.63
C CYS A 154 -31.10 -1.30 -7.67
N TYR A 155 -30.70 -1.68 -6.46
CA TYR A 155 -31.59 -2.27 -5.47
C TYR A 155 -32.48 -1.22 -4.78
N ASN A 156 -31.89 -0.17 -4.19
CA ASN A 156 -32.60 0.98 -3.63
C ASN A 156 -31.74 2.25 -3.69
N TRP A 157 -32.09 3.19 -4.56
CA TRP A 157 -31.29 4.38 -4.78
C TRP A 157 -31.29 5.36 -3.60
N GLN A 158 -32.40 5.43 -2.83
CA GLN A 158 -32.53 6.35 -1.69
C GLN A 158 -31.60 5.97 -0.55
N LEU A 159 -31.60 4.70 -0.17
CA LEU A 159 -30.70 4.17 0.86
C LEU A 159 -29.25 4.19 0.39
N SER A 160 -28.98 3.93 -0.90
CA SER A 160 -27.65 4.01 -1.47
C SER A 160 -27.09 5.42 -1.41
N LEU A 161 -27.92 6.42 -1.71
CA LEU A 161 -27.51 7.83 -1.59
C LEU A 161 -27.24 8.19 -0.13
N ALA A 162 -28.07 7.71 0.82
CA ALA A 162 -27.84 7.87 2.25
C ALA A 162 -26.54 7.20 2.74
N LEU A 163 -26.12 6.12 2.07
CA LEU A 163 -24.90 5.38 2.39
C LEU A 163 -23.66 6.07 1.83
N PHE A 164 -23.70 6.54 0.56
CA PHE A 164 -22.50 6.96 -0.17
C PHE A 164 -22.20 8.46 -0.14
N TRP A 165 -23.11 9.35 0.31
CA TRP A 165 -22.85 10.79 0.35
C TRP A 165 -21.64 11.17 1.21
N VAL A 166 -21.32 10.37 2.23
CA VAL A 166 -20.17 10.59 3.14
C VAL A 166 -18.83 10.33 2.46
N VAL A 167 -18.79 9.52 1.39
CA VAL A 167 -17.54 9.16 0.71
C VAL A 167 -16.87 10.38 0.07
N PRO A 168 -17.56 11.20 -0.75
CA PRO A 168 -16.96 12.44 -1.26
C PRO A 168 -16.58 13.42 -0.15
N VAL A 169 -17.34 13.49 0.95
CA VAL A 169 -17.01 14.37 2.09
C VAL A 169 -15.72 13.91 2.77
N ALA A 170 -15.56 12.60 3.02
CA ALA A 170 -14.34 12.05 3.59
C ALA A 170 -13.14 12.22 2.64
N ALA A 171 -13.33 12.02 1.34
CA ALA A 171 -12.30 12.26 0.33
C ALA A 171 -11.85 13.73 0.30
N LEU A 172 -12.78 14.69 0.36
CA LEU A 172 -12.47 16.11 0.44
C LEU A 172 -11.70 16.44 1.72
N ALA A 173 -12.08 15.88 2.87
CA ALA A 173 -11.36 16.08 4.13
C ALA A 173 -9.88 15.67 4.02
N ILE A 174 -9.59 14.54 3.37
CA ILE A 174 -8.22 14.07 3.11
C ILE A 174 -7.48 15.00 2.15
N VAL A 175 -8.13 15.42 1.07
CA VAL A 175 -7.51 16.33 0.08
C VAL A 175 -7.14 17.67 0.74
N PHE A 176 -8.03 18.24 1.55
CA PHE A 176 -7.73 19.47 2.29
C PHE A 176 -6.61 19.29 3.32
N SER A 177 -6.53 18.12 3.94
CA SER A 177 -5.47 17.81 4.92
C SER A 177 -4.11 17.52 4.27
N LYS A 178 -4.03 17.32 2.96
CA LYS A 178 -2.79 16.94 2.24
C LYS A 178 -1.62 17.89 2.53
N LYS A 179 -1.86 19.21 2.56
CA LYS A 179 -0.81 20.20 2.82
C LYS A 179 -0.24 20.06 4.24
N MET A 180 -1.11 19.80 5.22
CA MET A 180 -0.74 19.60 6.62
C MET A 180 0.04 18.29 6.79
N LEU A 181 -0.43 17.21 6.18
CA LEU A 181 0.25 15.91 6.15
C LEU A 181 1.65 16.03 5.54
N ASN A 182 1.78 16.63 4.36
CA ASN A 182 3.07 16.79 3.68
C ASN A 182 4.05 17.64 4.51
N LYS A 183 3.59 18.68 5.18
CA LYS A 183 4.42 19.50 6.07
C LYS A 183 4.94 18.67 7.26
N SER A 184 4.06 17.86 7.86
CA SER A 184 4.39 17.01 8.99
C SER A 184 5.40 15.94 8.62
N PHE A 185 5.21 15.27 7.49
CA PHE A 185 6.13 14.27 6.98
C PHE A 185 7.51 14.85 6.65
N ARG A 186 7.57 16.00 5.96
CA ARG A 186 8.83 16.66 5.64
C ARG A 186 9.60 17.05 6.91
N SER A 187 8.92 17.63 7.89
CA SER A 187 9.52 18.00 9.17
C SER A 187 10.12 16.78 9.87
N ASN A 188 9.35 15.69 9.96
CA ASN A 188 9.82 14.45 10.59
C ASN A 188 11.00 13.83 9.83
N TYR A 189 10.99 13.87 8.51
CA TYR A 189 12.09 13.37 7.68
C TYR A 189 13.41 14.13 7.93
N HIS A 190 13.37 15.47 8.03
CA HIS A 190 14.54 16.26 8.30
C HIS A 190 15.15 15.94 9.68
N VAL A 191 14.32 15.89 10.71
CA VAL A 191 14.82 15.59 12.08
C VAL A 191 15.34 14.16 12.17
N LYS A 192 14.69 13.20 11.51
CA LYS A 192 15.19 11.81 11.41
C LYS A 192 16.56 11.77 10.76
N ARG A 193 16.76 12.52 9.67
CA ARG A 193 18.02 12.60 8.95
C ARG A 193 19.14 13.16 9.83
N GLU A 194 18.89 14.22 10.60
CA GLU A 194 19.85 14.80 11.53
C GLU A 194 20.33 13.80 12.59
N VAL A 195 19.42 12.95 13.10
CA VAL A 195 19.79 11.86 14.03
C VAL A 195 20.65 10.83 13.30
N THR A 196 20.30 10.43 12.08
CA THR A 196 21.06 9.45 11.31
C THR A 196 22.46 9.95 10.98
N GLU A 197 22.59 11.21 10.56
CA GLU A 197 23.88 11.86 10.28
C GLU A 197 24.76 11.89 11.54
N HIS A 198 24.18 12.18 12.71
CA HIS A 198 24.93 12.20 13.96
C HIS A 198 25.36 10.80 14.43
N ILE A 199 24.54 9.76 14.18
CA ILE A 199 24.98 8.37 14.42
C ILE A 199 26.16 8.02 13.53
N GLN A 200 26.11 8.40 12.25
CA GLN A 200 27.19 8.14 11.31
C GLN A 200 28.45 8.87 11.72
N GLU A 201 28.39 10.16 12.06
CA GLU A 201 29.49 10.96 12.63
C GLU A 201 30.11 10.26 13.81
N GLY A 202 29.30 9.81 14.79
CA GLY A 202 29.80 9.13 15.98
C GLY A 202 30.52 7.80 15.71
N ILE A 203 30.10 7.08 14.65
CA ILE A 203 30.77 5.83 14.23
C ILE A 203 32.09 6.14 13.53
N GLU A 204 32.09 7.14 12.63
CA GLU A 204 33.29 7.53 11.87
C GLU A 204 34.36 8.14 12.78
N GLU A 205 33.96 8.94 13.75
CA GLU A 205 34.87 9.67 14.66
C GLU A 205 35.04 8.98 16.02
N ILE A 206 34.63 7.73 16.20
CA ILE A 206 34.66 7.04 17.50
C ILE A 206 36.03 6.99 18.15
N GLN A 207 37.12 6.92 17.34
CA GLN A 207 38.46 6.91 17.84
C GLN A 207 38.86 8.29 18.41
N GLU A 208 38.45 9.36 17.76
CA GLU A 208 38.72 10.73 18.19
C GLU A 208 37.89 11.04 19.44
N ILE A 209 36.60 10.73 19.46
CA ILE A 209 35.70 10.90 20.61
C ILE A 209 36.35 10.24 21.88
N LYS A 210 36.80 8.98 21.73
CA LYS A 210 37.43 8.25 22.84
C LYS A 210 38.81 8.80 23.23
N SER A 211 39.60 9.23 22.27
CA SER A 211 40.96 9.74 22.57
C SER A 211 40.95 11.08 23.34
N TYR A 212 39.88 11.87 23.17
CA TYR A 212 39.68 13.13 23.87
C TYR A 212 38.73 13.03 25.08
N ASN A 213 38.29 11.82 25.46
CA ASN A 213 37.27 11.57 26.51
C ASN A 213 35.98 12.38 26.27
N GLY A 214 35.58 12.47 25.00
CA GLY A 214 34.40 13.27 24.55
C GLY A 214 33.09 12.50 24.54
N GLU A 215 33.04 11.26 25.11
CA GLU A 215 31.85 10.38 25.02
C GLU A 215 30.61 10.99 25.68
N GLU A 216 30.81 11.65 26.83
CA GLU A 216 29.69 12.25 27.58
C GLU A 216 29.07 13.42 26.82
N GLU A 217 29.90 14.32 26.28
CA GLU A 217 29.45 15.46 25.47
C GLU A 217 28.77 14.99 24.17
N PHE A 218 29.32 13.96 23.53
CA PHE A 218 28.68 13.37 22.33
C PHE A 218 27.34 12.74 22.68
N ALA A 219 27.23 11.99 23.78
CA ALA A 219 26.01 11.36 24.24
C ALA A 219 24.92 12.38 24.58
N GLU A 220 25.25 13.48 25.25
CA GLU A 220 24.32 14.57 25.56
C GLU A 220 23.76 15.22 24.27
N ARG A 221 24.63 15.49 23.30
CA ARG A 221 24.21 16.04 21.98
C ARG A 221 23.34 15.06 21.22
N PHE A 222 23.67 13.78 21.26
CA PHE A 222 22.89 12.73 20.63
C PHE A 222 21.51 12.60 21.28
N ASP A 223 21.44 12.61 22.61
CA ASP A 223 20.18 12.51 23.35
C ASP A 223 19.26 13.70 23.04
N ALA A 224 19.81 14.90 22.97
CA ALA A 224 19.03 16.09 22.56
C ALA A 224 18.43 15.96 21.17
N LYS A 225 19.18 15.44 20.18
CA LYS A 225 18.70 15.18 18.82
C LYS A 225 17.65 14.06 18.80
N LEU A 226 17.86 13.01 19.59
CA LEU A 226 16.92 11.90 19.71
C LEU A 226 15.59 12.35 20.31
N HIS A 227 15.60 13.15 21.36
CA HIS A 227 14.39 13.77 21.92
C HIS A 227 13.66 14.70 20.94
N ALA A 228 14.42 15.47 20.14
CA ALA A 228 13.81 16.28 19.08
C ALA A 228 13.10 15.42 18.02
N TYR A 229 13.72 14.29 17.65
CA TYR A 229 13.12 13.32 16.73
C TYR A 229 11.88 12.66 17.31
N GLU A 230 11.94 12.19 18.56
CA GLU A 230 10.78 11.61 19.27
C GLU A 230 9.59 12.57 19.25
N LYS A 231 9.82 13.83 19.63
CA LYS A 231 8.77 14.86 19.63
C LYS A 231 8.21 15.14 18.22
N SER A 232 9.07 15.12 17.20
CA SER A 232 8.67 15.28 15.81
C SER A 232 7.87 14.08 15.32
N LEU A 233 8.28 12.86 15.69
CA LEU A 233 7.59 11.61 15.36
C LEU A 233 6.19 11.58 15.97
N ILE A 234 6.08 11.84 17.29
CA ILE A 234 4.78 11.90 17.99
C ILE A 234 3.85 12.92 17.32
N ARG A 235 4.36 14.10 16.99
CA ARG A 235 3.55 15.11 16.28
C ARG A 235 3.10 14.63 14.90
N CYS A 236 3.99 13.98 14.16
CA CYS A 236 3.67 13.43 12.85
C CYS A 236 2.57 12.36 12.94
N GLU A 237 2.72 11.41 13.86
CA GLU A 237 1.74 10.34 14.11
C GLU A 237 0.38 10.90 14.56
N LEU A 238 0.38 11.91 15.44
CA LEU A 238 -0.87 12.56 15.86
C LEU A 238 -1.58 13.24 14.69
N VAL A 239 -0.86 13.92 13.80
CA VAL A 239 -1.45 14.58 12.63
C VAL A 239 -2.01 13.56 11.66
N VAL A 240 -1.27 12.50 11.34
CA VAL A 240 -1.70 11.43 10.45
C VAL A 240 -2.90 10.68 11.05
N GLY A 241 -2.79 10.30 12.32
CA GLY A 241 -3.85 9.62 13.05
C GLY A 241 -5.13 10.45 13.15
N ALA A 242 -5.02 11.75 13.42
CA ALA A 242 -6.18 12.64 13.47
C ALA A 242 -6.90 12.73 12.12
N VAL A 243 -6.17 12.87 11.01
CA VAL A 243 -6.75 12.93 9.65
C VAL A 243 -7.43 11.63 9.27
N LEU A 244 -6.77 10.49 9.51
CA LEU A 244 -7.33 9.18 9.20
C LEU A 244 -8.55 8.87 10.07
N ASN A 245 -8.47 9.10 11.39
CA ASN A 245 -9.60 8.86 12.29
C ASN A 245 -10.77 9.81 12.01
N ALA A 246 -10.52 11.07 11.69
CA ALA A 246 -11.58 11.99 11.28
C ALA A 246 -12.31 11.48 10.03
N SER A 247 -11.57 10.98 9.03
CA SER A 247 -12.16 10.38 7.83
C SER A 247 -12.98 9.13 8.16
N HIS A 248 -12.52 8.27 9.07
CA HIS A 248 -13.26 7.11 9.55
C HIS A 248 -14.56 7.51 10.27
N ILE A 249 -14.53 8.55 11.11
CA ILE A 249 -15.73 9.06 11.80
C ILE A 249 -16.73 9.60 10.78
N ILE A 250 -16.26 10.39 9.79
CA ILE A 250 -17.13 10.89 8.71
C ILE A 250 -17.80 9.75 7.96
N LEU A 251 -17.05 8.71 7.60
CA LEU A 251 -17.61 7.54 6.91
C LEU A 251 -18.70 6.85 7.75
N LYS A 252 -18.51 6.71 9.06
CA LYS A 252 -19.53 6.11 9.94
C LYS A 252 -20.83 6.92 10.04
N LEU A 253 -20.80 8.23 9.74
CA LEU A 253 -22.04 9.03 9.64
C LEU A 253 -22.96 8.55 8.51
N GLY A 254 -22.42 7.89 7.49
CA GLY A 254 -23.24 7.26 6.45
C GLY A 254 -24.12 6.14 7.00
N LEU A 255 -23.62 5.32 7.94
CA LEU A 255 -24.45 4.33 8.61
C LEU A 255 -25.57 4.99 9.43
N ALA A 256 -25.24 6.05 10.16
CA ALA A 256 -26.25 6.82 10.88
C ALA A 256 -27.34 7.41 9.93
N SER A 257 -26.93 7.89 8.75
CA SER A 257 -27.87 8.36 7.72
C SER A 257 -28.78 7.25 7.22
N VAL A 258 -28.24 6.05 7.00
CA VAL A 258 -29.03 4.86 6.61
C VAL A 258 -30.02 4.47 7.71
N ILE A 259 -29.62 4.54 8.98
CA ILE A 259 -30.51 4.26 10.11
C ILE A 259 -31.69 5.25 10.12
N ILE A 260 -31.42 6.53 10.02
CA ILE A 260 -32.46 7.57 10.09
C ILE A 260 -33.37 7.53 8.86
N ILE A 261 -32.81 7.56 7.66
CA ILE A 261 -33.57 7.59 6.41
C ILE A 261 -34.28 6.26 6.20
N GLY A 262 -33.62 5.13 6.52
CA GLY A 262 -34.22 3.81 6.40
C GLY A 262 -35.39 3.60 7.36
N ALA A 263 -35.28 4.05 8.63
CA ALA A 263 -36.40 4.00 9.56
C ALA A 263 -37.60 4.88 9.09
N TYR A 264 -37.31 6.04 8.53
CA TYR A 264 -38.34 6.91 7.95
C TYR A 264 -39.05 6.24 6.76
N LEU A 265 -38.30 5.71 5.78
CA LEU A 265 -38.85 5.02 4.61
C LEU A 265 -39.63 3.74 4.99
N LEU A 266 -39.16 3.03 6.02
CA LEU A 266 -39.87 1.87 6.58
C LEU A 266 -41.20 2.28 7.20
N SER A 267 -41.22 3.38 7.95
CA SER A 267 -42.47 3.89 8.56
C SER A 267 -43.51 4.35 7.53
N GLU A 268 -43.04 4.85 6.37
CA GLU A 268 -43.91 5.19 5.23
C GLU A 268 -44.36 3.96 4.41
N GLY A 269 -43.81 2.78 4.70
CA GLY A 269 -44.10 1.56 3.91
C GLY A 269 -43.47 1.55 2.52
N THR A 270 -42.52 2.44 2.24
CA THR A 270 -41.85 2.55 0.94
C THR A 270 -40.80 1.45 0.76
N ILE A 271 -40.24 0.94 1.85
CA ILE A 271 -39.30 -0.18 1.90
C ILE A 271 -39.81 -1.21 2.91
N ASP A 272 -39.44 -2.46 2.70
CA ASP A 272 -39.68 -3.53 3.68
C ASP A 272 -38.54 -3.61 4.75
N LEU A 273 -38.86 -4.20 5.89
CA LEU A 273 -37.89 -4.40 6.99
C LEU A 273 -36.63 -5.10 6.49
N PHE A 274 -36.79 -5.97 5.52
CA PHE A 274 -35.75 -6.78 4.96
C PHE A 274 -34.73 -5.94 4.18
N THR A 275 -35.17 -5.08 3.25
CA THR A 275 -34.30 -4.10 2.56
C THR A 275 -33.56 -3.23 3.56
N TYR A 276 -34.22 -2.78 4.61
CA TYR A 276 -33.59 -1.97 5.67
C TYR A 276 -32.45 -2.71 6.36
N LEU A 277 -32.69 -3.97 6.79
CA LEU A 277 -31.66 -4.80 7.44
C LEU A 277 -30.44 -5.08 6.53
N VAL A 278 -30.68 -5.30 5.23
CA VAL A 278 -29.60 -5.49 4.24
C VAL A 278 -28.70 -4.26 4.17
N PHE A 279 -29.28 -3.06 4.07
CA PHE A 279 -28.50 -1.84 4.01
C PHE A 279 -27.73 -1.56 5.32
N LEU A 280 -28.27 -1.95 6.48
CA LEU A 280 -27.55 -1.86 7.75
C LEU A 280 -26.35 -2.80 7.80
N LEU A 281 -26.51 -4.05 7.37
CA LEU A 281 -25.45 -5.05 7.33
C LEU A 281 -24.33 -4.63 6.36
N ILE A 282 -24.67 -4.25 5.14
CA ILE A 282 -23.72 -3.78 4.14
C ILE A 282 -23.06 -2.49 4.61
N GLY A 283 -23.82 -1.54 5.13
CA GLY A 283 -23.34 -0.27 5.64
C GLY A 283 -22.34 -0.41 6.79
N SER A 284 -22.49 -1.44 7.62
CA SER A 284 -21.52 -1.70 8.70
C SER A 284 -20.13 -2.10 8.18
N SER A 285 -20.05 -2.72 7.01
CA SER A 285 -18.83 -3.33 6.47
C SER A 285 -18.20 -2.55 5.32
N ILE A 286 -18.99 -1.80 4.54
CA ILE A 286 -18.55 -1.16 3.28
C ILE A 286 -17.50 -0.04 3.48
N TYR A 287 -17.46 0.56 4.66
CA TYR A 287 -16.54 1.66 4.94
C TYR A 287 -15.10 1.20 5.20
N ASN A 288 -14.87 -0.08 5.55
CA ASN A 288 -13.53 -0.61 5.72
C ASN A 288 -12.70 -0.56 4.44
N PRO A 289 -13.18 -1.11 3.29
CA PRO A 289 -12.48 -0.98 2.01
C PRO A 289 -12.26 0.48 1.58
N ILE A 290 -13.19 1.38 1.89
CA ILE A 290 -13.05 2.82 1.57
C ILE A 290 -11.90 3.44 2.36
N SER A 291 -11.83 3.15 3.65
CA SER A 291 -10.75 3.61 4.52
C SER A 291 -9.39 3.07 4.09
N GLU A 292 -9.32 1.80 3.66
CA GLU A 292 -8.11 1.21 3.10
C GLU A 292 -7.65 1.91 1.83
N VAL A 293 -8.57 2.31 0.94
CA VAL A 293 -8.24 3.13 -0.24
C VAL A 293 -7.54 4.41 0.19
N PHE A 294 -8.07 5.11 1.19
CA PHE A 294 -7.47 6.35 1.66
C PHE A 294 -6.08 6.15 2.27
N SER A 295 -5.90 5.12 3.08
CA SER A 295 -4.61 4.78 3.68
C SER A 295 -3.57 4.39 2.62
N ASN A 296 -3.96 3.57 1.65
CA ASN A 296 -3.06 3.12 0.58
C ASN A 296 -2.70 4.25 -0.41
N LEU A 297 -3.59 5.22 -0.64
CA LEU A 297 -3.27 6.41 -1.44
C LEU A 297 -2.15 7.26 -0.82
N LEU A 298 -2.08 7.36 0.51
CA LEU A 298 -0.98 8.04 1.19
C LEU A 298 0.35 7.30 1.00
N LEU A 299 0.35 5.97 1.05
CA LEU A 299 1.56 5.15 0.85
C LEU A 299 2.13 5.28 -0.56
N LEU A 300 1.29 5.46 -1.58
CA LEU A 300 1.77 5.63 -2.96
C LEU A 300 2.66 6.87 -3.16
N GLN A 301 2.48 7.92 -2.38
CA GLN A 301 3.31 9.14 -2.49
C GLN A 301 4.77 8.89 -2.12
N TYR A 302 5.04 7.92 -1.25
CA TYR A 302 6.42 7.54 -0.88
C TYR A 302 7.09 6.61 -1.89
N LEU A 303 6.29 5.95 -2.72
CA LEU A 303 6.80 4.99 -3.69
C LEU A 303 7.49 5.68 -4.88
N ASP A 304 7.02 6.86 -5.29
CA ASP A 304 7.51 7.56 -6.48
C ASP A 304 9.01 7.83 -6.42
N VAL A 305 9.51 8.34 -5.30
CA VAL A 305 10.94 8.62 -5.11
C VAL A 305 11.80 7.35 -5.23
N ARG A 306 11.31 6.23 -4.70
CA ARG A 306 12.01 4.94 -4.76
C ARG A 306 12.03 4.35 -6.16
N ILE A 307 10.92 4.47 -6.86
CA ILE A 307 10.84 4.04 -8.27
C ILE A 307 11.81 4.85 -9.13
N ASP A 308 11.92 6.15 -8.90
CA ASP A 308 12.82 7.02 -9.67
C ASP A 308 14.28 6.67 -9.40
N ARG A 309 14.69 6.39 -8.16
CA ARG A 309 16.04 5.89 -7.85
C ARG A 309 16.37 4.58 -8.56
N VAL A 310 15.43 3.63 -8.55
CA VAL A 310 15.63 2.36 -9.25
C VAL A 310 15.71 2.58 -10.77
N ARG A 311 14.93 3.50 -11.33
CA ARG A 311 15.03 3.88 -12.75
C ARG A 311 16.36 4.53 -13.11
N GLU A 312 16.85 5.43 -12.25
CA GLU A 312 18.17 6.02 -12.41
C GLU A 312 19.24 4.94 -12.47
N MET A 313 19.17 3.98 -11.56
CA MET A 313 20.08 2.85 -11.52
C MET A 313 19.96 1.96 -12.77
N ASP A 314 18.73 1.72 -13.26
CA ASP A 314 18.47 0.98 -14.50
C ASP A 314 18.92 1.74 -15.76
N ALA A 315 18.95 3.07 -15.74
CA ALA A 315 19.36 3.91 -16.85
C ALA A 315 20.88 4.09 -16.97
N MET A 316 21.66 3.72 -15.94
CA MET A 316 23.11 3.90 -15.94
C MET A 316 23.78 3.11 -17.08
N PRO A 317 24.70 3.73 -17.82
CA PRO A 317 25.42 3.06 -18.90
C PRO A 317 26.34 1.97 -18.37
N ILE A 318 26.24 0.78 -18.95
CA ILE A 318 27.16 -0.33 -18.64
C ILE A 318 28.46 -0.14 -19.40
N GLN A 319 29.53 -0.69 -18.83
CA GLN A 319 30.83 -0.70 -19.49
C GLN A 319 30.74 -1.59 -20.73
N GLU A 320 31.02 -1.02 -21.89
CA GLU A 320 31.14 -1.74 -23.16
C GLU A 320 32.59 -2.07 -23.42
N GLY A 321 32.87 -3.24 -23.97
CA GLY A 321 34.18 -3.69 -24.30
C GLY A 321 34.21 -5.08 -24.95
N LYS A 322 35.34 -5.45 -25.53
CA LYS A 322 35.54 -6.79 -26.09
C LYS A 322 35.76 -7.79 -24.93
N THR A 323 34.97 -8.85 -24.91
CA THR A 323 35.10 -9.94 -23.92
C THR A 323 36.23 -10.92 -24.27
N ASP A 324 36.61 -10.98 -25.54
CA ASP A 324 37.69 -11.85 -26.02
C ASP A 324 38.86 -10.96 -26.48
N TYR A 325 39.79 -10.74 -25.54
CA TYR A 325 40.97 -9.93 -25.74
C TYR A 325 42.22 -10.76 -25.43
N SER A 326 43.06 -11.01 -26.47
CA SER A 326 44.36 -11.59 -26.29
C SER A 326 45.42 -10.48 -26.29
N VAL A 327 46.14 -10.36 -25.19
CA VAL A 327 47.25 -9.38 -25.09
C VAL A 327 48.40 -9.88 -25.96
N ARG A 328 48.71 -9.16 -27.01
CA ARG A 328 49.86 -9.42 -27.89
C ARG A 328 51.12 -8.65 -27.45
N ASN A 329 50.92 -7.50 -26.87
CA ASN A 329 51.95 -6.63 -26.32
C ASN A 329 51.48 -6.05 -24.98
N PHE A 330 52.37 -5.85 -24.03
CA PHE A 330 52.08 -5.29 -22.72
C PHE A 330 52.25 -3.77 -22.63
N ASP A 331 52.49 -3.10 -23.76
CA ASP A 331 52.58 -1.64 -23.84
C ASP A 331 51.22 -1.01 -23.66
N ILE A 332 51.10 -0.03 -22.75
CA ILE A 332 49.91 0.82 -22.58
C ILE A 332 50.15 2.15 -23.27
N ILE A 333 49.46 2.39 -24.38
CA ILE A 333 49.59 3.59 -25.18
C ILE A 333 48.34 4.46 -25.02
N PHE A 334 48.53 5.67 -24.50
CA PHE A 334 47.46 6.67 -24.40
C PHE A 334 47.54 7.59 -25.65
N GLN A 335 46.50 7.61 -26.48
CA GLN A 335 46.38 8.50 -27.64
C GLN A 335 45.10 9.33 -27.51
N ASN A 336 45.25 10.66 -27.47
CA ASN A 336 44.13 11.61 -27.38
C ASN A 336 43.15 11.35 -26.22
N VAL A 337 43.68 11.00 -25.05
CA VAL A 337 42.91 10.80 -23.82
C VAL A 337 42.78 12.14 -23.11
N ASN A 338 41.53 12.62 -22.96
CA ASN A 338 41.19 13.76 -22.11
C ASN A 338 40.49 13.22 -20.85
N PHE A 339 40.92 13.73 -19.69
CA PHE A 339 40.30 13.44 -18.40
C PHE A 339 39.46 14.62 -17.92
#